data_633489937515921feaf7b7f41cc1d2f3
#
_entry.id   633489937515921feaf7b7f41cc1d2f3
#
_cell.length_a   1.000
_cell.length_b   1.000
_cell.length_c   1.000
_cell.angle_alpha   90.00
_cell.angle_beta   90.00
_cell.angle_gamma   90.00
#
_symmetry.space_group_name_H-M   'P 1'
#
loop_
_entity.id
_entity.type
_entity.pdbx_description
1 polymer ?
#
loop_
_entity_poly.entity_id
_entity_poly.type
_entity_poly.pdbx_seq_one_letter_code
_entity_poly.pdbx_strand_id
1 'polypeptide(L)'
;MAKVVLKGHKGIGGVAEGEALVSKNALSYIFDVGGIWHEPMSAKVTNKKEMPDWYGKDLAGKVLVFPTGRGGIFSTAMLMGLVNKGLGPKAMINIKTHPVFAYASIVMDIPTVDGLDKNPLEVIKTGDWVRVDAAKGIVEVIKKH
;
A
#
# COMPACT_ATOMS: atom_id res chain seq x y z
N MET A 1 8.41 21.58 8.61
CA MET A 1 7.52 20.68 7.88
C MET A 1 6.27 20.41 8.72
N ALA A 2 5.11 20.40 8.08
CA ALA A 2 3.87 20.14 8.76
C ALA A 2 3.69 18.64 9.00
N LYS A 3 3.13 18.29 10.15
CA LYS A 3 2.79 16.92 10.51
C LYS A 3 1.28 16.80 10.66
N VAL A 4 0.69 15.82 10.01
CA VAL A 4 -0.75 15.52 10.10
C VAL A 4 -0.91 14.13 10.71
N VAL A 5 -1.83 13.99 11.66
CA VAL A 5 -2.13 12.70 12.29
C VAL A 5 -3.54 12.28 11.92
N LEU A 6 -3.67 11.08 11.36
CA LEU A 6 -4.95 10.46 11.03
C LEU A 6 -5.19 9.28 11.97
N LYS A 7 -6.44 9.09 12.37
CA LYS A 7 -6.85 8.01 13.29
C LYS A 7 -7.93 7.19 12.62
N GLY A 8 -7.81 5.88 12.70
CA GLY A 8 -8.78 4.97 12.12
C GLY A 8 -8.95 3.71 12.93
N HIS A 9 -9.40 2.66 12.27
CA HIS A 9 -9.56 1.35 12.90
C HIS A 9 -8.19 0.79 13.28
N LYS A 10 -8.12 0.08 14.40
CA LYS A 10 -6.93 -0.71 14.71
C LYS A 10 -6.76 -1.72 13.60
N GLY A 11 -5.58 -1.70 13.01
CA GLY A 11 -5.31 -2.49 11.82
C GLY A 11 -4.54 -3.77 12.12
N ILE A 12 -3.89 -4.26 11.09
CA ILE A 12 -3.13 -5.50 11.11
C ILE A 12 -1.64 -5.14 11.15
N GLY A 13 -0.89 -5.84 12.00
CA GLY A 13 0.57 -5.69 12.05
C GLY A 13 1.06 -4.66 13.04
N GLY A 14 2.31 -4.27 12.89
CA GLY A 14 3.01 -3.36 13.80
C GLY A 14 3.17 -1.95 13.25
N VAL A 15 4.42 -1.48 13.26
CA VAL A 15 4.78 -0.13 12.85
C VAL A 15 5.75 -0.19 11.67
N ALA A 16 5.51 0.65 10.68
CA ALA A 16 6.45 0.83 9.57
C ALA A 16 6.37 2.26 9.06
N GLU A 17 7.40 2.71 8.40
CA GLU A 17 7.41 4.04 7.80
C GLU A 17 8.16 4.05 6.47
N GLY A 18 7.80 4.97 5.60
CA GLY A 18 8.40 5.09 4.29
C GLY A 18 7.78 6.19 3.46
N GLU A 19 8.27 6.31 2.25
CA GLU A 19 7.73 7.24 1.26
C GLU A 19 6.41 6.74 0.71
N ALA A 20 5.42 7.62 0.66
CA ALA A 20 4.09 7.28 0.16
C ALA A 20 4.01 7.27 -1.35
N LEU A 21 3.28 6.30 -1.88
CA LEU A 21 2.73 6.33 -3.23
C LEU A 21 1.21 6.29 -3.11
N VAL A 22 0.54 7.26 -3.72
CA VAL A 22 -0.91 7.42 -3.61
C VAL A 22 -1.57 7.17 -4.96
N SER A 23 -2.58 6.29 -4.98
CA SER A 23 -3.43 6.05 -6.14
C SER A 23 -4.89 6.20 -5.77
N LYS A 24 -5.68 6.75 -6.67
CA LYS A 24 -7.13 6.81 -6.54
C LYS A 24 -7.82 5.58 -7.14
N ASN A 25 -7.06 4.61 -7.63
CA ASN A 25 -7.57 3.41 -8.27
C ASN A 25 -7.35 2.17 -7.39
N ALA A 26 -8.27 1.21 -7.47
CA ALA A 26 -8.13 -0.05 -6.75
C ALA A 26 -6.96 -0.88 -7.32
N LEU A 27 -6.20 -1.52 -6.42
CA LEU A 27 -4.98 -2.24 -6.79
C LEU A 27 -5.21 -3.75 -6.87
N SER A 28 -4.66 -4.39 -7.90
CA SER A 28 -4.54 -5.84 -8.01
C SER A 28 -3.08 -6.21 -8.30
N TYR A 29 -2.46 -6.94 -7.42
CA TYR A 29 -1.07 -7.35 -7.64
C TYR A 29 -0.92 -8.25 -8.86
N ILE A 30 -1.86 -9.15 -9.11
CA ILE A 30 -1.75 -10.06 -10.26
C ILE A 30 -1.93 -9.34 -11.61
N PHE A 31 -2.86 -8.37 -11.67
CA PHE A 31 -3.16 -7.70 -12.94
C PHE A 31 -2.35 -6.44 -13.18
N ASP A 32 -1.91 -5.77 -12.10
CA ASP A 32 -1.30 -4.44 -12.22
C ASP A 32 0.21 -4.45 -12.10
N VAL A 33 0.78 -5.40 -11.36
CA VAL A 33 2.21 -5.43 -11.06
C VAL A 33 2.92 -6.42 -11.99
N GLY A 34 2.98 -6.06 -13.26
CA GLY A 34 3.57 -6.92 -14.30
C GLY A 34 5.06 -7.16 -14.16
N GLY A 35 5.76 -6.37 -13.36
CA GLY A 35 7.16 -6.59 -13.05
C GLY A 35 7.46 -7.97 -12.44
N ILE A 36 6.45 -8.62 -11.87
CA ILE A 36 6.54 -9.99 -11.36
C ILE A 36 6.96 -10.97 -12.45
N TRP A 37 6.54 -10.70 -13.69
CA TRP A 37 6.77 -11.59 -14.84
C TRP A 37 8.05 -11.30 -15.60
N HIS A 38 8.81 -10.30 -15.15
CA HIS A 38 10.07 -9.91 -15.80
C HIS A 38 11.29 -10.49 -15.08
N GLU A 39 12.41 -10.45 -15.75
CA GLU A 39 13.68 -10.89 -15.19
C GLU A 39 14.69 -9.75 -15.29
N PRO A 40 15.18 -9.18 -14.19
CA PRO A 40 14.87 -9.57 -12.82
C PRO A 40 13.45 -9.15 -12.39
N MET A 41 12.89 -9.90 -11.43
CA MET A 41 11.58 -9.62 -10.88
C MET A 41 11.59 -8.26 -10.17
N SER A 42 10.49 -7.52 -10.31
CA SER A 42 10.30 -6.24 -9.63
C SER A 42 8.82 -6.05 -9.25
N ALA A 43 8.55 -5.06 -8.42
CA ALA A 43 7.18 -4.66 -8.08
C ALA A 43 6.70 -3.50 -8.96
N LYS A 44 7.17 -3.44 -10.19
CA LYS A 44 6.83 -2.37 -11.13
C LYS A 44 5.40 -2.53 -11.67
N VAL A 45 4.65 -1.43 -11.65
CA VAL A 45 3.29 -1.38 -12.19
C VAL A 45 3.36 -1.24 -13.71
N THR A 46 2.65 -2.12 -14.42
CA THR A 46 2.64 -2.17 -15.89
C THR A 46 1.25 -2.01 -16.49
N ASN A 47 0.20 -1.99 -15.68
CA ASN A 47 -1.18 -1.86 -16.16
C ASN A 47 -1.57 -0.38 -16.27
N LYS A 48 -1.24 0.23 -17.39
CA LYS A 48 -1.49 1.64 -17.64
C LYS A 48 -2.99 1.98 -17.63
N LYS A 49 -3.83 1.05 -18.10
CA LYS A 49 -5.27 1.26 -18.20
C LYS A 49 -5.93 1.40 -16.82
N GLU A 50 -5.62 0.48 -15.91
CA GLU A 50 -6.27 0.44 -14.60
C GLU A 50 -5.54 1.24 -13.54
N MET A 51 -4.22 1.41 -13.68
CA MET A 51 -3.38 2.12 -12.72
C MET A 51 -2.53 3.20 -13.41
N PRO A 52 -3.17 4.17 -14.07
CA PRO A 52 -2.40 5.18 -14.82
C PRO A 52 -1.52 6.05 -13.93
N ASP A 53 -1.95 6.32 -12.70
CA ASP A 53 -1.19 7.14 -11.75
C ASP A 53 0.04 6.42 -11.17
N TRP A 54 0.07 5.09 -11.25
CA TRP A 54 1.22 4.29 -10.78
C TRP A 54 1.99 3.62 -11.93
N TYR A 55 1.57 3.82 -13.16
CA TYR A 55 2.23 3.18 -14.31
C TYR A 55 3.73 3.49 -14.33
N GLY A 56 4.54 2.44 -14.42
CA GLY A 56 6.00 2.56 -14.44
C GLY A 56 6.65 2.71 -13.08
N LYS A 57 5.88 2.88 -12.01
CA LYS A 57 6.42 3.03 -10.65
C LYS A 57 6.65 1.68 -10.00
N ASP A 58 7.67 1.61 -9.15
CA ASP A 58 8.00 0.41 -8.37
C ASP A 58 7.40 0.55 -6.98
N LEU A 59 6.58 -0.43 -6.58
CA LEU A 59 5.88 -0.41 -5.31
C LEU A 59 6.73 -0.92 -4.13
N ALA A 60 7.90 -1.49 -4.41
CA ALA A 60 8.75 -2.06 -3.37
C ALA A 60 9.21 -1.01 -2.36
N GLY A 61 9.09 -1.31 -1.08
CA GLY A 61 9.57 -0.45 0.00
C GLY A 61 8.78 0.82 0.23
N LYS A 62 7.63 0.98 -0.41
CA LYS A 62 6.78 2.18 -0.29
C LYS A 62 5.65 1.94 0.69
N VAL A 63 5.11 3.04 1.22
CA VAL A 63 3.81 3.03 1.92
C VAL A 63 2.75 3.25 0.86
N LEU A 64 1.95 2.23 0.58
CA LEU A 64 0.95 2.30 -0.49
C LEU A 64 -0.37 2.83 0.05
N VAL A 65 -0.88 3.89 -0.58
CA VAL A 65 -2.15 4.52 -0.23
C VAL A 65 -3.10 4.38 -1.41
N PHE A 66 -4.13 3.58 -1.26
CA PHE A 66 -5.09 3.30 -2.34
C PHE A 66 -6.45 2.96 -1.75
N PRO A 67 -7.54 3.11 -2.54
CA PRO A 67 -8.89 2.98 -1.97
C PRO A 67 -9.18 1.57 -1.41
N THR A 68 -8.91 0.55 -2.19
CA THR A 68 -9.16 -0.85 -1.84
C THR A 68 -8.42 -1.75 -2.82
N GLY A 69 -8.45 -3.06 -2.58
CA GLY A 69 -7.93 -4.04 -3.51
C GLY A 69 -9.00 -4.57 -4.46
N ARG A 70 -8.58 -5.27 -5.49
CA ARG A 70 -9.44 -6.04 -6.37
C ARG A 70 -8.72 -7.34 -6.76
N GLY A 71 -9.48 -8.31 -7.24
CA GLY A 71 -8.96 -9.61 -7.61
C GLY A 71 -9.18 -10.66 -6.55
N GLY A 72 -8.68 -11.85 -6.78
CA GLY A 72 -8.88 -13.00 -5.93
C GLY A 72 -7.60 -13.47 -5.24
N ILE A 73 -7.60 -14.72 -4.84
CA ILE A 73 -6.53 -15.33 -4.06
C ILE A 73 -5.17 -15.31 -4.78
N PHE A 74 -5.15 -15.30 -6.11
CA PHE A 74 -3.90 -15.23 -6.87
C PHE A 74 -3.18 -13.90 -6.69
N SER A 75 -3.92 -12.81 -6.47
CA SER A 75 -3.31 -11.52 -6.12
C SER A 75 -2.56 -11.62 -4.79
N THR A 76 -3.14 -12.31 -3.80
CA THR A 76 -2.48 -12.58 -2.54
C THR A 76 -1.17 -13.36 -2.76
N ALA A 77 -1.22 -14.41 -3.57
CA ALA A 77 -0.05 -15.24 -3.84
C ALA A 77 1.07 -14.42 -4.51
N MET A 78 0.72 -13.53 -5.44
CA MET A 78 1.70 -12.66 -6.10
C MET A 78 2.33 -11.68 -5.13
N LEU A 79 1.53 -11.07 -4.26
CA LEU A 79 2.05 -10.18 -3.22
C LEU A 79 2.99 -10.93 -2.27
N MET A 80 2.60 -12.12 -1.84
CA MET A 80 3.45 -12.95 -0.96
C MET A 80 4.77 -13.32 -1.64
N GLY A 81 4.73 -13.64 -2.92
CA GLY A 81 5.93 -13.92 -3.70
C GLY A 81 6.90 -12.74 -3.73
N LEU A 82 6.37 -11.54 -3.91
CA LEU A 82 7.18 -10.32 -3.90
C LEU A 82 7.76 -10.05 -2.51
N VAL A 83 6.96 -10.20 -1.46
CA VAL A 83 7.43 -10.01 -0.08
C VAL A 83 8.57 -10.96 0.23
N ASN A 84 8.48 -12.23 -0.19
CA ASN A 84 9.54 -13.22 0.03
C ASN A 84 10.84 -12.85 -0.70
N LYS A 85 10.77 -12.05 -1.74
CA LYS A 85 11.95 -11.54 -2.47
C LYS A 85 12.42 -10.18 -1.96
N GLY A 86 11.83 -9.66 -0.88
CA GLY A 86 12.17 -8.33 -0.36
C GLY A 86 11.58 -7.18 -1.18
N LEU A 87 10.58 -7.44 -2.01
CA LEU A 87 9.98 -6.46 -2.92
C LEU A 87 8.56 -6.04 -2.50
N GLY A 88 8.18 -6.35 -1.26
CA GLY A 88 6.88 -5.96 -0.74
C GLY A 88 6.81 -4.50 -0.31
N PRO A 89 5.58 -4.01 -0.06
CA PRO A 89 5.41 -2.66 0.49
C PRO A 89 5.80 -2.61 1.96
N LYS A 90 6.12 -1.42 2.46
CA LYS A 90 6.37 -1.18 3.90
C LYS A 90 5.08 -1.24 4.71
N ALA A 91 4.02 -0.67 4.17
CA ALA A 91 2.71 -0.60 4.81
C ALA A 91 1.65 -0.30 3.77
N MET A 92 0.38 -0.52 4.13
CA MET A 92 -0.74 -0.19 3.25
C MET A 92 -1.78 0.61 4.02
N ILE A 93 -2.32 1.64 3.37
CA ILE A 93 -3.38 2.49 3.90
C ILE A 93 -4.53 2.46 2.89
N ASN A 94 -5.70 2.01 3.34
CA ASN A 94 -6.88 1.86 2.49
C ASN A 94 -8.03 2.70 3.01
N ILE A 95 -8.98 3.02 2.13
CA ILE A 95 -10.30 3.51 2.55
C ILE A 95 -11.03 2.34 3.19
N LYS A 96 -11.03 1.19 2.50
CA LYS A 96 -11.58 -0.06 3.01
C LYS A 96 -10.68 -1.21 2.59
N THR A 97 -10.17 -1.97 3.54
CA THR A 97 -9.27 -3.09 3.24
C THR A 97 -10.05 -4.23 2.58
N HIS A 98 -9.60 -4.63 1.40
CA HIS A 98 -10.16 -5.78 0.69
C HIS A 98 -9.70 -7.07 1.38
N PRO A 99 -10.59 -8.09 1.52
CA PRO A 99 -10.23 -9.33 2.23
C PRO A 99 -8.96 -10.02 1.76
N VAL A 100 -8.67 -9.97 0.46
CA VAL A 100 -7.45 -10.54 -0.12
C VAL A 100 -6.20 -9.87 0.45
N PHE A 101 -6.22 -8.53 0.56
CA PHE A 101 -5.12 -7.78 1.15
C PHE A 101 -5.04 -7.95 2.66
N ALA A 102 -6.20 -8.05 3.34
CA ALA A 102 -6.22 -8.34 4.77
C ALA A 102 -5.54 -9.68 5.07
N TYR A 103 -5.84 -10.70 4.30
CA TYR A 103 -5.20 -12.01 4.44
C TYR A 103 -3.69 -11.93 4.26
N ALA A 104 -3.25 -11.29 3.17
CA ALA A 104 -1.82 -11.13 2.90
C ALA A 104 -1.10 -10.35 4.00
N SER A 105 -1.75 -9.31 4.52
CA SER A 105 -1.19 -8.48 5.59
C SER A 105 -0.98 -9.28 6.88
N ILE A 106 -1.94 -10.15 7.21
CA ILE A 106 -1.82 -11.02 8.40
C ILE A 106 -0.66 -12.00 8.22
N VAL A 107 -0.63 -12.71 7.08
CA VAL A 107 0.35 -13.78 6.84
C VAL A 107 1.77 -13.22 6.71
N MET A 108 1.92 -12.07 6.05
CA MET A 108 3.23 -11.48 5.75
C MET A 108 3.62 -10.35 6.71
N ASP A 109 2.79 -10.07 7.71
CA ASP A 109 3.04 -9.04 8.73
C ASP A 109 3.30 -7.66 8.12
N ILE A 110 2.41 -7.25 7.21
CA ILE A 110 2.48 -5.93 6.59
C ILE A 110 1.53 -4.99 7.35
N PRO A 111 2.03 -3.92 8.00
CA PRO A 111 1.16 -2.96 8.68
C PRO A 111 0.12 -2.38 7.72
N THR A 112 -1.17 -2.54 8.06
CA THR A 112 -2.29 -2.14 7.20
C THR A 112 -3.38 -1.52 8.04
N VAL A 113 -3.86 -0.35 7.63
CA VAL A 113 -4.93 0.39 8.32
C VAL A 113 -6.00 0.84 7.33
N ASP A 114 -7.22 1.02 7.84
CA ASP A 114 -8.32 1.64 7.09
C ASP A 114 -9.25 2.41 8.02
N GLY A 115 -10.33 2.95 7.46
CA GLY A 115 -11.33 3.64 8.26
C GLY A 115 -10.83 4.92 8.93
N LEU A 116 -9.86 5.61 8.31
CA LEU A 116 -9.29 6.83 8.87
C LEU A 116 -10.33 7.95 8.95
N ASP A 117 -10.16 8.84 9.92
CA ASP A 117 -11.07 9.96 10.19
C ASP A 117 -11.10 11.02 9.09
N LYS A 118 -10.12 10.98 8.18
CA LYS A 118 -10.11 11.80 6.97
C LYS A 118 -9.73 10.92 5.78
N ASN A 119 -10.11 11.34 4.58
CA ASN A 119 -9.78 10.57 3.38
C ASN A 119 -8.27 10.60 3.13
N PRO A 120 -7.58 9.46 3.26
CA PRO A 120 -6.12 9.42 3.08
C PRO A 120 -5.68 9.80 1.67
N LEU A 121 -6.53 9.58 0.66
CA LEU A 121 -6.20 9.94 -0.73
C LEU A 121 -6.12 11.44 -0.93
N GLU A 122 -6.81 12.21 -0.08
CA GLU A 122 -6.78 13.67 -0.15
C GLU A 122 -5.67 14.27 0.72
N VAL A 123 -5.43 13.66 1.88
CA VAL A 123 -4.48 14.18 2.88
C VAL A 123 -3.03 13.82 2.53
N ILE A 124 -2.80 12.59 2.07
CA ILE A 124 -1.45 12.09 1.77
C ILE A 124 -1.15 12.29 0.30
N LYS A 125 0.02 12.85 0.01
CA LYS A 125 0.49 13.03 -1.37
C LYS A 125 1.68 12.12 -1.63
N THR A 126 1.80 11.66 -2.87
CA THR A 126 2.98 10.89 -3.29
C THR A 126 4.25 11.67 -2.94
N GLY A 127 5.19 11.01 -2.30
CA GLY A 127 6.44 11.62 -1.83
C GLY A 127 6.43 12.04 -0.37
N ASP A 128 5.27 12.15 0.28
CA ASP A 128 5.21 12.40 1.72
C ASP A 128 5.84 11.23 2.48
N TRP A 129 6.47 11.51 3.62
CA TRP A 129 6.93 10.47 4.53
C TRP A 129 5.81 10.09 5.48
N VAL A 130 5.49 8.81 5.57
CA VAL A 130 4.34 8.33 6.34
C VAL A 130 4.79 7.23 7.31
N ARG A 131 4.37 7.36 8.56
CA ARG A 131 4.56 6.34 9.59
C ARG A 131 3.21 5.75 9.94
N VAL A 132 3.09 4.42 9.82
CA VAL A 132 1.88 3.68 10.11
C VAL A 132 2.07 2.87 11.39
N ASP A 133 1.26 3.16 12.41
CA ASP A 133 1.16 2.34 13.62
C ASP A 133 -0.17 1.59 13.56
N ALA A 134 -0.15 0.42 12.96
CA ALA A 134 -1.37 -0.32 12.68
C ALA A 134 -2.06 -0.81 13.95
N ALA A 135 -1.31 -1.23 14.96
CA ALA A 135 -1.87 -1.71 16.22
C ALA A 135 -2.72 -0.64 16.92
N LYS A 136 -2.33 0.62 16.79
CA LYS A 136 -3.04 1.76 17.37
C LYS A 136 -4.02 2.43 16.40
N GLY A 137 -3.97 2.08 15.11
CA GLY A 137 -4.78 2.71 14.07
C GLY A 137 -4.38 4.16 13.80
N ILE A 138 -3.10 4.48 13.94
CA ILE A 138 -2.58 5.85 13.79
C ILE A 138 -1.68 5.94 12.57
N VAL A 139 -1.89 6.99 11.78
CA VAL A 139 -1.05 7.33 10.63
C VAL A 139 -0.51 8.74 10.83
N GLU A 140 0.81 8.87 10.83
CA GLU A 140 1.48 10.16 10.92
C GLU A 140 2.05 10.52 9.55
N VAL A 141 1.68 11.68 9.04
CA VAL A 141 2.09 12.15 7.71
C VAL A 141 3.00 13.37 7.88
N ILE A 142 4.21 13.28 7.39
CA ILE A 142 5.16 14.41 7.36
C ILE A 142 5.07 15.03 5.97
N LYS A 143 4.47 16.21 5.90
CA LYS A 143 4.28 16.92 4.64
C LYS A 143 5.60 17.55 4.22
N LYS A 144 6.03 17.29 2.99
CA LYS A 144 7.27 17.88 2.46
C LYS A 144 7.10 19.34 2.03
N HIS A 145 5.85 19.76 1.81
CA HIS A 145 5.56 21.11 1.30
C HIS A 145 4.45 21.79 2.05
#